data_f1982ee0f20b1d52815ce93b3178caff
#
_entry.id   f1982ee0f20b1d52815ce93b3178caff
#
_cell.length_a   1.000
_cell.length_b   1.000
_cell.length_c   1.000
_cell.angle_alpha   90.00
_cell.angle_beta   90.00
_cell.angle_gamma   90.00
#
_symmetry.space_group_name_H-M   'P 1'
#
loop_
_entity.id
_entity.type
_entity.pdbx_description
1 polymer ?
#
loop_
_entity_poly.entity_id
_entity_poly.type
_entity_poly.pdbx_seq_one_letter_code
_entity_poly.pdbx_strand_id
1 'polypeptide(L)'
;VLVDRDSVDEHPDSLLNLVLRRDDVFSASYLASGPPDDQPMFEADLFLARPIPLRWVVFEPPTPDSTTPAITVLAACDDHVRTGSLWPGQTEALVQAVTERGYSLEPTDAILLQIATALEIDVIVTARTNLLALEPWDDDLEIVAVPDAIAVVSLYQRACSNLYLAIGPGRDDSASPASFYFNRVLDEHIESLAAVDASIDAHGTREEIELFAACRRKLSAALLHRDRVRRLGLLHPTAAEVDELSAEVDMVLLFLTSAFDAVARMIDRRLGLMTPRMKIGFQKADWRNTINTRTGIEFDAITTNVIEAVTGLRNVIHSTGARAVPVNEGDGFNARTRTHVLYEHAQESGNWTRPLDAVAGLFKSGFFARSLLLRRLHPSQDVLIPAFPLCDTLISGTLQVLDKVFSSLLKTAEFPAGLVIEERQLFYPHVLRAQTRAFIALPGFVPPMDEPGIAGCERPAS
;
A
#
# COMPACT_ATOMS: atom_id res chain seq x y z
N VAL A 1 -3.11 -4.26 -16.57
CA VAL A 1 -1.83 -4.96 -16.28
C VAL A 1 -1.33 -5.69 -17.52
N LEU A 2 -0.07 -5.51 -17.90
CA LEU A 2 0.62 -6.26 -18.95
C LEU A 2 1.65 -7.19 -18.32
N VAL A 3 1.57 -8.48 -18.60
CA VAL A 3 2.53 -9.48 -18.09
C VAL A 3 3.50 -9.89 -19.20
N ASP A 4 4.78 -9.67 -18.99
CA ASP A 4 5.87 -10.08 -19.87
C ASP A 4 6.18 -11.58 -19.67
N ARG A 5 5.58 -12.43 -20.47
CA ARG A 5 5.73 -13.89 -20.39
C ARG A 5 7.08 -14.41 -20.91
N ASP A 6 7.85 -13.58 -21.58
CA ASP A 6 9.24 -13.94 -21.93
C ASP A 6 10.17 -13.94 -20.71
N SER A 7 9.82 -13.17 -19.66
CA SER A 7 10.63 -13.06 -18.44
C SER A 7 9.94 -13.57 -17.18
N VAL A 8 8.60 -13.66 -17.18
CA VAL A 8 7.80 -14.09 -16.03
C VAL A 8 7.16 -15.43 -16.32
N ASP A 9 7.73 -16.48 -15.73
CA ASP A 9 7.17 -17.85 -15.79
C ASP A 9 6.45 -18.14 -14.47
N GLU A 10 5.14 -17.92 -14.46
CA GLU A 10 4.27 -18.08 -13.30
C GLU A 10 3.29 -19.23 -13.50
N HIS A 11 3.20 -20.10 -12.49
CA HIS A 11 2.22 -21.18 -12.51
C HIS A 11 0.79 -20.62 -12.64
N PRO A 12 -0.13 -21.26 -13.38
CA PRO A 12 -1.53 -20.80 -13.53
C PRO A 12 -2.27 -20.53 -12.22
N ASP A 13 -1.92 -21.28 -11.16
CA ASP A 13 -2.51 -21.15 -9.83
C ASP A 13 -1.70 -20.20 -8.91
N SER A 14 -0.72 -19.46 -9.44
CA SER A 14 0.03 -18.48 -8.67
C SER A 14 -0.87 -17.34 -8.18
N LEU A 15 -0.47 -16.71 -7.10
CA LEU A 15 -1.23 -15.59 -6.53
C LEU A 15 -1.38 -14.45 -7.54
N LEU A 16 -0.35 -14.18 -8.36
CA LEU A 16 -0.44 -13.19 -9.43
C LEU A 16 -1.57 -13.53 -10.41
N ASN A 17 -1.58 -14.76 -10.94
CA ASN A 17 -2.60 -15.16 -11.91
C ASN A 17 -4.01 -15.18 -11.29
N LEU A 18 -4.15 -15.53 -10.01
CA LEU A 18 -5.44 -15.45 -9.31
C LEU A 18 -5.93 -14.00 -9.20
N VAL A 19 -5.05 -13.06 -8.90
CA VAL A 19 -5.39 -11.63 -8.82
C VAL A 19 -5.72 -11.05 -10.20
N LEU A 20 -5.01 -11.46 -11.25
CA LEU A 20 -5.20 -10.97 -12.62
C LEU A 20 -6.43 -11.54 -13.35
N ARG A 21 -7.00 -12.66 -12.87
CA ARG A 21 -8.21 -13.29 -13.47
C ARG A 21 -9.51 -12.61 -13.08
N ARG A 22 -9.44 -11.55 -12.30
CA ARG A 22 -10.62 -10.87 -11.79
C ARG A 22 -11.25 -9.96 -12.84
N ASP A 23 -12.58 -9.84 -12.79
CA ASP A 23 -13.38 -9.05 -13.73
C ASP A 23 -13.09 -7.54 -13.66
N ASP A 24 -12.54 -7.07 -12.53
CA ASP A 24 -12.17 -5.66 -12.31
C ASP A 24 -10.71 -5.35 -12.70
N VAL A 25 -9.97 -6.31 -13.22
CA VAL A 25 -8.58 -6.14 -13.64
C VAL A 25 -8.44 -6.49 -15.13
N PHE A 26 -8.28 -5.48 -15.97
CA PHE A 26 -7.87 -5.72 -17.35
C PHE A 26 -6.44 -6.25 -17.35
N SER A 27 -6.24 -7.48 -17.78
CA SER A 27 -4.92 -8.11 -17.86
C SER A 27 -4.67 -8.72 -19.22
N ALA A 28 -3.47 -8.51 -19.75
CA ALA A 28 -3.00 -9.12 -20.99
C ALA A 28 -1.59 -9.69 -20.79
N SER A 29 -1.28 -10.77 -21.47
CA SER A 29 0.04 -11.39 -21.51
C SER A 29 0.71 -11.11 -22.83
N TYR A 30 1.99 -10.79 -22.80
CA TYR A 30 2.83 -10.63 -23.97
C TYR A 30 3.86 -11.76 -24.02
N LEU A 31 4.02 -12.37 -25.17
CA LEU A 31 5.07 -13.34 -25.50
C LEU A 31 5.57 -13.03 -26.91
N ALA A 32 6.88 -12.88 -27.10
CA ALA A 32 7.46 -12.52 -28.40
C ALA A 32 7.18 -13.56 -29.51
N SER A 33 7.04 -14.83 -29.12
CA SER A 33 6.67 -15.91 -30.07
C SER A 33 5.16 -15.95 -30.38
N GLY A 34 4.38 -15.08 -29.81
CA GLY A 34 2.91 -15.11 -29.87
C GLY A 34 2.24 -15.98 -28.81
N PRO A 35 0.90 -15.87 -28.67
CA PRO A 35 0.15 -16.65 -27.70
C PRO A 35 0.22 -18.13 -27.99
N PRO A 36 0.15 -19.02 -26.97
CA PRO A 36 0.02 -20.48 -27.17
C PRO A 36 -1.24 -20.86 -27.95
N ASP A 37 -1.19 -21.95 -28.73
CA ASP A 37 -2.27 -22.38 -29.61
C ASP A 37 -3.57 -22.81 -28.92
N ASP A 38 -3.51 -23.16 -27.63
CA ASP A 38 -4.61 -23.74 -26.88
C ASP A 38 -5.37 -22.70 -26.01
N GLN A 39 -5.16 -21.42 -26.28
CA GLN A 39 -5.79 -20.37 -25.48
C GLN A 39 -7.29 -20.20 -25.80
N PRO A 40 -8.12 -19.89 -24.79
CA PRO A 40 -9.50 -19.50 -25.01
C PRO A 40 -9.57 -18.31 -25.97
N MET A 41 -10.52 -18.33 -26.88
CA MET A 41 -10.71 -17.26 -27.86
C MET A 41 -11.85 -16.34 -27.43
N PHE A 42 -11.60 -15.04 -27.60
CA PHE A 42 -12.65 -14.03 -27.48
C PHE A 42 -13.38 -13.93 -28.84
N GLU A 43 -14.66 -14.28 -28.84
CA GLU A 43 -15.53 -14.13 -30.00
C GLU A 43 -16.08 -12.70 -30.02
N ALA A 44 -15.50 -11.87 -30.88
CA ALA A 44 -15.91 -10.48 -30.95
C ALA A 44 -17.22 -10.31 -31.73
N ASP A 45 -18.18 -9.73 -31.07
CA ASP A 45 -19.35 -9.14 -31.73
C ASP A 45 -18.94 -7.86 -32.48
N LEU A 46 -19.09 -7.86 -33.80
CA LEU A 46 -19.12 -6.69 -34.70
C LEU A 46 -17.85 -5.86 -34.98
N PHE A 47 -16.80 -5.88 -34.15
CA PHE A 47 -15.66 -4.97 -34.32
C PHE A 47 -14.36 -5.63 -34.75
N LEU A 48 -14.19 -6.92 -34.57
CA LEU A 48 -12.98 -7.64 -34.94
C LEU A 48 -13.25 -8.59 -36.09
N ALA A 49 -12.36 -8.56 -37.09
CA ALA A 49 -12.48 -9.42 -38.27
C ALA A 49 -12.29 -10.92 -37.97
N ARG A 50 -11.78 -11.26 -36.78
CA ARG A 50 -11.50 -12.65 -36.36
C ARG A 50 -11.48 -12.76 -34.83
N PRO A 51 -11.72 -13.95 -34.26
CA PRO A 51 -11.51 -14.21 -32.83
C PRO A 51 -10.05 -13.93 -32.46
N ILE A 52 -9.84 -13.38 -31.26
CA ILE A 52 -8.49 -13.16 -30.69
C ILE A 52 -8.33 -13.95 -29.38
N PRO A 53 -7.10 -14.41 -29.06
CA PRO A 53 -6.84 -15.11 -27.82
C PRO A 53 -7.18 -14.24 -26.60
N LEU A 54 -7.99 -14.78 -25.70
CA LEU A 54 -8.40 -14.07 -24.48
C LEU A 54 -7.18 -13.83 -23.57
N ARG A 55 -7.03 -12.60 -23.11
CA ARG A 55 -5.95 -12.16 -22.23
C ARG A 55 -4.54 -12.23 -22.83
N TRP A 56 -4.43 -12.15 -24.16
CA TRP A 56 -3.16 -12.09 -24.86
C TRP A 56 -3.08 -10.87 -25.78
N VAL A 57 -1.87 -10.35 -25.93
CA VAL A 57 -1.58 -9.31 -26.91
C VAL A 57 -1.42 -9.93 -28.27
N VAL A 58 -2.10 -9.37 -29.26
CA VAL A 58 -2.05 -9.79 -30.65
C VAL A 58 -1.69 -8.60 -31.54
N PHE A 59 -0.90 -8.86 -32.57
CA PHE A 59 -0.54 -7.87 -33.58
C PHE A 59 -1.27 -8.14 -34.88
N GLU A 60 -1.88 -7.09 -35.41
CA GLU A 60 -2.47 -7.14 -36.75
C GLU A 60 -1.64 -6.26 -37.72
N PRO A 61 -1.18 -6.80 -38.81
CA PRO A 61 -0.48 -6.01 -39.81
C PRO A 61 -1.41 -4.95 -40.41
N PRO A 62 -0.86 -3.86 -40.95
CA PRO A 62 -1.65 -2.87 -41.66
C PRO A 62 -2.48 -3.52 -42.75
N THR A 63 -3.73 -3.12 -42.91
CA THR A 63 -4.56 -3.59 -44.03
C THR A 63 -3.94 -3.11 -45.36
N PRO A 64 -3.99 -3.91 -46.43
CA PRO A 64 -3.38 -3.53 -47.72
C PRO A 64 -3.80 -2.18 -48.27
N ASP A 65 -5.00 -1.74 -47.92
CA ASP A 65 -5.59 -0.47 -48.35
C ASP A 65 -5.33 0.67 -47.36
N SER A 66 -4.64 0.41 -46.24
CA SER A 66 -4.33 1.43 -45.24
C SER A 66 -3.22 2.36 -45.73
N THR A 67 -3.47 3.65 -45.72
CA THR A 67 -2.45 4.67 -45.99
C THR A 67 -1.47 4.83 -44.81
N THR A 68 -1.74 4.19 -43.67
CA THR A 68 -0.93 4.23 -42.44
C THR A 68 -0.18 2.91 -42.26
N PRO A 69 1.16 2.95 -42.12
CA PRO A 69 1.97 1.76 -41.90
C PRO A 69 1.94 1.22 -40.45
N ALA A 70 1.01 1.70 -39.64
CA ALA A 70 0.93 1.32 -38.23
C ALA A 70 0.47 -0.13 -38.05
N ILE A 71 1.11 -0.86 -37.16
CA ILE A 71 0.68 -2.18 -36.68
C ILE A 71 -0.38 -1.97 -35.62
N THR A 72 -1.54 -2.58 -35.77
CA THR A 72 -2.57 -2.55 -34.73
C THR A 72 -2.22 -3.56 -33.65
N VAL A 73 -2.22 -3.13 -32.39
CA VAL A 73 -2.09 -3.99 -31.22
C VAL A 73 -3.46 -4.14 -30.55
N LEU A 74 -3.79 -5.35 -30.17
CA LEU A 74 -5.09 -5.74 -29.65
C LEU A 74 -4.89 -6.59 -28.40
N ALA A 75 -5.76 -6.40 -27.41
CA ALA A 75 -5.89 -7.34 -26.29
C ALA A 75 -7.35 -7.39 -25.85
N ALA A 76 -7.84 -8.60 -25.54
CA ALA A 76 -9.17 -8.81 -24.97
C ALA A 76 -9.04 -9.40 -23.57
N CYS A 77 -9.87 -8.91 -22.66
CA CYS A 77 -9.98 -9.44 -21.31
C CYS A 77 -11.46 -9.44 -20.92
N ASP A 78 -12.01 -10.61 -20.71
CA ASP A 78 -13.43 -10.83 -20.42
C ASP A 78 -14.34 -10.21 -21.51
N ASP A 79 -15.09 -9.17 -21.21
CA ASP A 79 -15.98 -8.44 -22.15
C ASP A 79 -15.35 -7.13 -22.68
N HIS A 80 -14.08 -6.87 -22.36
CA HIS A 80 -13.38 -5.65 -22.74
C HIS A 80 -12.30 -5.91 -23.77
N VAL A 81 -12.26 -5.09 -24.83
CA VAL A 81 -11.21 -5.08 -25.84
C VAL A 81 -10.51 -3.72 -25.81
N ARG A 82 -9.18 -3.73 -25.74
CA ARG A 82 -8.35 -2.55 -25.96
C ARG A 82 -7.60 -2.66 -27.27
N THR A 83 -7.50 -1.54 -27.97
CA THR A 83 -6.83 -1.46 -29.24
C THR A 83 -5.90 -0.27 -29.27
N GLY A 84 -4.76 -0.40 -29.90
CA GLY A 84 -3.82 0.68 -30.07
C GLY A 84 -3.02 0.55 -31.35
N SER A 85 -2.13 1.47 -31.62
CA SER A 85 -1.30 1.50 -32.83
C SER A 85 0.17 1.67 -32.48
N LEU A 86 1.00 0.82 -33.09
CA LEU A 86 2.47 0.94 -33.04
C LEU A 86 2.96 1.46 -34.39
N TRP A 87 3.74 2.51 -34.38
CA TRP A 87 4.25 3.15 -35.57
C TRP A 87 5.68 2.66 -35.89
N PRO A 88 6.02 2.41 -37.12
CA PRO A 88 7.39 2.09 -37.55
C PRO A 88 8.38 3.16 -37.10
N GLY A 89 9.54 2.73 -36.60
CA GLY A 89 10.59 3.63 -36.08
C GLY A 89 10.40 4.14 -34.68
N GLN A 90 9.25 3.92 -34.03
CA GLN A 90 9.04 4.32 -32.63
C GLN A 90 9.94 3.53 -31.67
N THR A 91 10.15 2.24 -31.96
CA THR A 91 11.00 1.38 -31.12
C THR A 91 12.44 1.88 -31.09
N GLU A 92 13.00 2.17 -32.27
CA GLU A 92 14.36 2.68 -32.42
C GLU A 92 14.50 4.07 -31.77
N ALA A 93 13.53 4.95 -32.00
CA ALA A 93 13.51 6.29 -31.39
C ALA A 93 13.46 6.20 -29.86
N LEU A 94 12.67 5.27 -29.32
CA LEU A 94 12.55 5.04 -27.90
C LEU A 94 13.86 4.50 -27.30
N VAL A 95 14.45 3.48 -27.92
CA VAL A 95 15.75 2.93 -27.51
C VAL A 95 16.83 4.03 -27.51
N GLN A 96 16.87 4.84 -28.56
CA GLN A 96 17.83 5.95 -28.65
C GLN A 96 17.60 6.97 -27.53
N ALA A 97 16.37 7.42 -27.33
CA ALA A 97 16.04 8.41 -26.31
C ALA A 97 16.38 7.95 -24.88
N VAL A 98 16.20 6.66 -24.58
CA VAL A 98 16.54 6.06 -23.29
C VAL A 98 18.06 5.91 -23.14
N THR A 99 18.75 5.53 -24.21
CA THR A 99 20.21 5.40 -24.23
C THR A 99 20.89 6.75 -24.03
N GLU A 100 20.39 7.81 -24.64
CA GLU A 100 20.86 9.18 -24.45
C GLU A 100 20.76 9.67 -22.99
N ARG A 101 19.86 9.06 -22.22
CA ARG A 101 19.70 9.31 -20.77
C ARG A 101 20.59 8.43 -19.89
N GLY A 102 21.38 7.55 -20.48
CA GLY A 102 22.30 6.67 -19.74
C GLY A 102 21.69 5.34 -19.28
N TYR A 103 20.48 4.99 -19.72
CA TYR A 103 19.89 3.69 -19.47
C TYR A 103 20.12 2.75 -20.64
N SER A 104 20.11 1.44 -20.38
CA SER A 104 20.17 0.42 -21.42
C SER A 104 18.77 -0.13 -21.67
N LEU A 105 18.30 -0.03 -22.90
CA LEU A 105 17.00 -0.58 -23.31
C LEU A 105 17.19 -1.43 -24.57
N GLU A 106 16.71 -2.66 -24.51
CA GLU A 106 16.69 -3.51 -25.70
C GLU A 106 15.44 -3.24 -26.55
N PRO A 107 15.46 -3.54 -27.86
CA PRO A 107 14.26 -3.37 -28.70
C PRO A 107 13.02 -4.09 -28.17
N THR A 108 13.19 -5.28 -27.58
CA THR A 108 12.11 -6.05 -26.97
C THR A 108 11.52 -5.37 -25.73
N ASP A 109 12.35 -4.65 -24.96
CA ASP A 109 11.91 -3.87 -23.81
C ASP A 109 11.09 -2.65 -24.27
N ALA A 110 11.57 -1.98 -25.34
CA ALA A 110 10.87 -0.85 -25.94
C ALA A 110 9.48 -1.24 -26.49
N ILE A 111 9.35 -2.43 -27.07
CA ILE A 111 8.06 -2.96 -27.53
C ILE A 111 7.08 -3.10 -26.36
N LEU A 112 7.50 -3.62 -25.21
CA LEU A 112 6.63 -3.74 -24.03
C LEU A 112 6.10 -2.38 -23.54
N LEU A 113 6.97 -1.37 -23.51
CA LEU A 113 6.57 0.01 -23.14
C LEU A 113 5.55 0.57 -24.16
N GLN A 114 5.79 0.35 -25.46
CA GLN A 114 4.88 0.82 -26.49
C GLN A 114 3.53 0.10 -26.46
N ILE A 115 3.51 -1.21 -26.21
CA ILE A 115 2.26 -1.96 -26.03
C ILE A 115 1.47 -1.40 -24.85
N ALA A 116 2.14 -1.18 -23.72
CA ALA A 116 1.50 -0.64 -22.52
C ALA A 116 0.88 0.73 -22.79
N THR A 117 1.63 1.62 -23.43
CA THR A 117 1.14 2.95 -23.83
C THR A 117 -0.02 2.85 -24.83
N ALA A 118 0.11 2.02 -25.87
CA ALA A 118 -0.91 1.89 -26.91
C ALA A 118 -2.23 1.28 -26.40
N LEU A 119 -2.15 0.41 -25.41
CA LEU A 119 -3.30 -0.24 -24.78
C LEU A 119 -3.77 0.45 -23.49
N GLU A 120 -3.20 1.61 -23.15
CA GLU A 120 -3.52 2.36 -21.91
C GLU A 120 -3.41 1.46 -20.66
N ILE A 121 -2.29 0.77 -20.53
CA ILE A 121 -2.01 -0.14 -19.42
C ILE A 121 -1.19 0.57 -18.36
N ASP A 122 -1.61 0.48 -17.11
CA ASP A 122 -1.00 1.19 -15.98
C ASP A 122 0.19 0.44 -15.35
N VAL A 123 0.28 -0.88 -15.55
CA VAL A 123 1.29 -1.72 -14.86
C VAL A 123 1.90 -2.75 -15.82
N ILE A 124 3.22 -2.75 -15.96
CA ILE A 124 3.98 -3.84 -16.61
C ILE A 124 4.59 -4.73 -15.53
N VAL A 125 4.33 -6.02 -15.61
CA VAL A 125 4.95 -7.04 -14.75
C VAL A 125 6.04 -7.76 -15.54
N THR A 126 7.30 -7.62 -15.10
CA THR A 126 8.46 -8.18 -15.79
C THR A 126 9.55 -8.61 -14.80
N ALA A 127 10.43 -9.50 -15.23
CA ALA A 127 11.68 -9.81 -14.54
C ALA A 127 12.91 -9.22 -15.28
N ARG A 128 12.72 -8.44 -16.35
CA ARG A 128 13.81 -7.82 -17.09
C ARG A 128 14.46 -6.71 -16.28
N THR A 129 15.72 -6.89 -15.96
CA THR A 129 16.47 -5.95 -15.11
C THR A 129 16.60 -4.56 -15.74
N ASN A 130 16.68 -4.47 -17.06
CA ASN A 130 16.76 -3.19 -17.77
C ASN A 130 15.48 -2.36 -17.59
N LEU A 131 14.30 -3.01 -17.71
CA LEU A 131 13.01 -2.35 -17.49
C LEU A 131 12.82 -1.98 -16.03
N LEU A 132 13.15 -2.88 -15.09
CA LEU A 132 13.05 -2.61 -13.65
C LEU A 132 14.01 -1.51 -13.17
N ALA A 133 15.11 -1.28 -13.91
CA ALA A 133 16.07 -0.22 -13.62
C ALA A 133 15.63 1.15 -14.17
N LEU A 134 14.69 1.17 -15.12
CA LEU A 134 14.10 2.41 -15.58
C LEU A 134 13.36 3.03 -14.39
N GLU A 135 13.89 4.15 -13.91
CA GLU A 135 13.06 4.99 -13.06
C GLU A 135 11.85 5.42 -13.87
N PRO A 136 10.71 5.70 -13.23
CA PRO A 136 9.43 5.68 -13.90
C PRO A 136 9.47 6.44 -15.22
N TRP A 137 9.13 5.67 -16.20
CA TRP A 137 9.14 6.08 -17.59
C TRP A 137 8.07 7.13 -17.88
N ASP A 138 6.92 6.90 -17.30
CA ASP A 138 5.73 7.75 -17.38
C ASP A 138 5.10 7.80 -15.99
N ASP A 139 4.52 8.93 -15.62
CA ASP A 139 3.85 9.07 -14.32
C ASP A 139 2.67 8.10 -14.19
N ASP A 140 2.11 7.65 -15.32
CA ASP A 140 0.96 6.75 -15.39
C ASP A 140 1.33 5.27 -15.58
N LEU A 141 2.62 4.94 -15.74
CA LEU A 141 3.07 3.57 -15.99
C LEU A 141 4.03 3.06 -14.91
N GLU A 142 3.61 2.07 -14.16
CA GLU A 142 4.44 1.37 -13.17
C GLU A 142 5.08 0.13 -13.80
N ILE A 143 6.40 -0.03 -13.67
CA ILE A 143 7.14 -1.22 -14.10
C ILE A 143 7.60 -1.95 -12.86
N VAL A 144 7.10 -3.17 -12.65
CA VAL A 144 7.25 -3.87 -11.38
C VAL A 144 7.60 -5.35 -11.54
N ALA A 145 8.28 -5.90 -10.54
CA ALA A 145 8.45 -7.34 -10.39
C ALA A 145 7.16 -7.99 -9.86
N VAL A 146 7.06 -9.31 -9.99
CA VAL A 146 5.86 -10.09 -9.60
C VAL A 146 5.36 -9.79 -8.18
N PRO A 147 6.21 -9.76 -7.13
CA PRO A 147 5.73 -9.44 -5.78
C PRO A 147 5.11 -8.05 -5.67
N ASP A 148 5.71 -7.07 -6.32
CA ASP A 148 5.23 -5.69 -6.32
C ASP A 148 3.93 -5.54 -7.12
N ALA A 149 3.77 -6.30 -8.22
CA ALA A 149 2.54 -6.32 -8.99
C ALA A 149 1.33 -6.77 -8.16
N ILE A 150 1.51 -7.81 -7.35
CA ILE A 150 0.47 -8.28 -6.43
C ILE A 150 0.09 -7.18 -5.45
N ALA A 151 1.08 -6.47 -4.91
CA ALA A 151 0.87 -5.38 -3.98
C ALA A 151 0.14 -4.18 -4.63
N VAL A 152 0.53 -3.79 -5.85
CA VAL A 152 -0.10 -2.69 -6.60
C VAL A 152 -1.56 -3.01 -6.91
N VAL A 153 -1.85 -4.17 -7.50
CA VAL A 153 -3.22 -4.55 -7.85
C VAL A 153 -4.09 -4.68 -6.61
N SER A 154 -3.57 -5.29 -5.54
CA SER A 154 -4.28 -5.40 -4.27
C SER A 154 -4.57 -4.05 -3.63
N LEU A 155 -3.61 -3.12 -3.71
CA LEU A 155 -3.80 -1.75 -3.23
C LEU A 155 -4.97 -1.08 -3.96
N TYR A 156 -4.99 -1.17 -5.28
CA TYR A 156 -6.06 -0.60 -6.09
C TYR A 156 -7.42 -1.18 -5.70
N GLN A 157 -7.52 -2.49 -5.57
CA GLN A 157 -8.74 -3.17 -5.15
C GLN A 157 -9.22 -2.71 -3.76
N ARG A 158 -8.31 -2.61 -2.79
CA ARG A 158 -8.65 -2.13 -1.44
C ARG A 158 -9.14 -0.67 -1.45
N ALA A 159 -8.43 0.18 -2.17
CA ALA A 159 -8.77 1.59 -2.28
C ALA A 159 -10.11 1.82 -2.98
N CYS A 160 -10.47 0.96 -3.95
CA CYS A 160 -11.77 0.97 -4.62
C CYS A 160 -12.86 0.21 -3.85
N SER A 161 -12.58 -0.28 -2.65
CA SER A 161 -13.51 -1.08 -1.84
C SER A 161 -14.01 -2.37 -2.53
N ASN A 162 -13.19 -2.92 -3.42
CA ASN A 162 -13.51 -4.11 -4.22
C ASN A 162 -12.52 -5.25 -3.93
N LEU A 163 -12.34 -5.58 -2.66
CA LEU A 163 -11.42 -6.62 -2.22
C LEU A 163 -12.10 -7.98 -2.22
N TYR A 164 -11.51 -8.92 -2.95
CA TYR A 164 -11.85 -10.33 -2.91
C TYR A 164 -10.64 -11.13 -2.41
N LEU A 165 -10.92 -12.16 -1.67
CA LEU A 165 -9.92 -13.07 -1.16
C LEU A 165 -10.17 -14.45 -1.78
N ALA A 166 -9.16 -15.03 -2.41
CA ALA A 166 -9.22 -16.42 -2.82
C ALA A 166 -9.14 -17.32 -1.59
N ILE A 167 -10.18 -18.10 -1.32
CA ILE A 167 -10.25 -18.99 -0.16
C ILE A 167 -9.82 -20.42 -0.53
N GLY A 168 -9.73 -20.71 -1.82
CA GLY A 168 -9.34 -22.03 -2.35
C GLY A 168 -9.68 -22.14 -3.82
N PRO A 169 -9.41 -23.28 -4.47
CA PRO A 169 -9.71 -23.48 -5.87
C PRO A 169 -11.20 -23.23 -6.17
N GLY A 170 -11.48 -22.21 -6.98
CA GLY A 170 -12.85 -21.87 -7.40
C GLY A 170 -13.75 -21.30 -6.32
N ARG A 171 -13.20 -20.81 -5.21
CA ARG A 171 -13.98 -20.18 -4.15
C ARG A 171 -13.39 -18.84 -3.75
N ASP A 172 -14.01 -17.79 -4.23
CA ASP A 172 -13.70 -16.41 -3.87
C ASP A 172 -14.73 -15.91 -2.85
N ASP A 173 -14.29 -15.13 -1.89
CA ASP A 173 -15.14 -14.47 -0.93
C ASP A 173 -14.90 -12.96 -0.98
N SER A 174 -15.97 -12.19 -1.11
CA SER A 174 -15.89 -10.75 -1.07
C SER A 174 -15.76 -10.27 0.37
N ALA A 175 -14.73 -9.50 0.66
CA ALA A 175 -14.55 -8.91 1.97
C ALA A 175 -14.60 -7.39 1.88
N SER A 176 -15.31 -6.74 2.78
CA SER A 176 -15.14 -5.29 2.90
C SER A 176 -13.71 -4.99 3.34
N PRO A 177 -13.04 -3.95 2.79
CA PRO A 177 -11.70 -3.57 3.21
C PRO A 177 -11.58 -3.35 4.72
N ALA A 178 -12.59 -2.74 5.33
CA ALA A 178 -12.62 -2.53 6.78
C ALA A 178 -12.60 -3.85 7.56
N SER A 179 -13.35 -4.86 7.11
CA SER A 179 -13.35 -6.20 7.70
C SER A 179 -12.01 -6.92 7.48
N PHE A 180 -11.42 -6.78 6.30
CA PHE A 180 -10.12 -7.32 5.98
C PHE A 180 -9.03 -6.77 6.90
N TYR A 181 -8.96 -5.44 7.07
CA TYR A 181 -8.01 -4.83 7.99
C TYR A 181 -8.24 -5.25 9.43
N PHE A 182 -9.49 -5.24 9.88
CA PHE A 182 -9.85 -5.59 11.26
C PHE A 182 -9.52 -7.04 11.60
N ASN A 183 -9.85 -7.98 10.72
CA ASN A 183 -9.77 -9.40 11.04
C ASN A 183 -8.44 -10.05 10.61
N ARG A 184 -7.63 -9.37 9.77
CA ARG A 184 -6.49 -10.00 9.15
C ARG A 184 -5.20 -9.19 9.26
N VAL A 185 -5.24 -7.94 8.80
CA VAL A 185 -4.03 -7.13 8.69
C VAL A 185 -3.49 -6.72 10.06
N LEU A 186 -4.35 -6.31 10.97
CA LEU A 186 -3.90 -5.89 12.31
C LEU A 186 -3.21 -7.03 13.06
N ASP A 187 -3.68 -8.26 12.88
CA ASP A 187 -3.10 -9.43 13.52
C ASP A 187 -1.71 -9.81 12.97
N GLU A 188 -1.41 -9.44 11.73
CA GLU A 188 -0.08 -9.65 11.14
C GLU A 188 0.94 -8.57 11.57
N HIS A 189 0.46 -7.39 11.97
CA HIS A 189 1.32 -6.27 12.37
C HIS A 189 1.47 -6.07 13.86
N ILE A 190 0.57 -6.59 14.66
CA ILE A 190 0.59 -6.52 16.13
C ILE A 190 0.54 -7.94 16.67
N GLU A 191 1.71 -8.53 16.90
CA GLU A 191 1.83 -9.93 17.34
C GLU A 191 1.10 -10.22 18.65
N SER A 192 1.13 -9.25 19.56
CA SER A 192 0.48 -9.34 20.86
C SER A 192 -1.04 -9.14 20.84
N LEU A 193 -1.62 -8.73 19.70
CA LEU A 193 -3.02 -8.31 19.62
C LEU A 193 -4.00 -9.42 20.02
N ALA A 194 -3.78 -10.63 19.53
CA ALA A 194 -4.64 -11.76 19.84
C ALA A 194 -4.59 -12.18 21.31
N ALA A 195 -3.41 -12.13 21.91
CA ALA A 195 -3.27 -12.47 23.33
C ALA A 195 -3.95 -11.44 24.23
N VAL A 196 -3.87 -10.15 23.86
CA VAL A 196 -4.58 -9.08 24.58
C VAL A 196 -6.08 -9.22 24.37
N ASP A 197 -6.55 -9.50 23.16
CA ASP A 197 -7.96 -9.75 22.86
C ASP A 197 -8.51 -10.86 23.75
N ALA A 198 -7.83 -12.02 23.76
CA ALA A 198 -8.21 -13.15 24.59
C ALA A 198 -8.21 -12.83 26.11
N SER A 199 -7.24 -12.04 26.57
CA SER A 199 -7.18 -11.60 27.97
C SER A 199 -8.35 -10.67 28.33
N ILE A 200 -8.71 -9.76 27.42
CA ILE A 200 -9.81 -8.81 27.61
C ILE A 200 -11.15 -9.53 27.53
N ASP A 201 -11.34 -10.43 26.59
CA ASP A 201 -12.58 -11.21 26.46
C ASP A 201 -12.84 -12.10 27.68
N ALA A 202 -11.80 -12.72 28.23
CA ALA A 202 -11.91 -13.61 29.38
C ALA A 202 -12.10 -12.87 30.71
N HIS A 203 -11.48 -11.70 30.88
CA HIS A 203 -11.34 -11.06 32.18
C HIS A 203 -11.69 -9.56 32.16
N GLY A 204 -11.99 -8.99 31.01
CA GLY A 204 -12.29 -7.57 30.85
C GLY A 204 -13.70 -7.20 31.25
N THR A 205 -13.88 -5.95 31.61
CA THR A 205 -15.19 -5.35 31.71
C THR A 205 -15.76 -5.06 30.33
N ARG A 206 -17.09 -4.93 30.22
CA ARG A 206 -17.75 -4.56 28.98
C ARG A 206 -17.14 -3.30 28.33
N GLU A 207 -16.78 -2.31 29.14
CA GLU A 207 -16.21 -1.07 28.63
C GLU A 207 -14.78 -1.25 28.12
N GLU A 208 -13.96 -2.10 28.74
CA GLU A 208 -12.63 -2.45 28.23
C GLU A 208 -12.72 -3.16 26.88
N ILE A 209 -13.68 -4.09 26.72
CA ILE A 209 -13.98 -4.78 25.46
C ILE A 209 -14.38 -3.75 24.39
N GLU A 210 -15.27 -2.82 24.72
CA GLU A 210 -15.73 -1.77 23.79
C GLU A 210 -14.59 -0.83 23.37
N LEU A 211 -13.70 -0.46 24.30
CA LEU A 211 -12.53 0.40 24.03
C LEU A 211 -11.50 -0.31 23.15
N PHE A 212 -11.24 -1.58 23.42
CA PHE A 212 -10.32 -2.37 22.60
C PHE A 212 -10.84 -2.58 21.17
N ALA A 213 -12.11 -2.95 21.05
CA ALA A 213 -12.77 -3.04 19.76
C ALA A 213 -12.81 -1.70 19.01
N ALA A 214 -12.95 -0.58 19.73
CA ALA A 214 -12.86 0.76 19.15
C ALA A 214 -11.44 1.04 18.61
N CYS A 215 -10.39 0.67 19.36
CA CYS A 215 -9.02 0.78 18.87
C CYS A 215 -8.83 0.02 17.56
N ARG A 216 -9.20 -1.26 17.49
CA ARG A 216 -9.10 -2.08 16.28
C ARG A 216 -9.84 -1.46 15.09
N ARG A 217 -11.09 -0.98 15.30
CA ARG A 217 -11.84 -0.29 14.23
C ARG A 217 -11.15 0.99 13.75
N LYS A 218 -10.55 1.77 14.65
CA LYS A 218 -9.84 2.99 14.28
C LYS A 218 -8.56 2.71 13.49
N LEU A 219 -7.79 1.70 13.89
CA LEU A 219 -6.61 1.27 13.13
C LEU A 219 -6.99 0.75 11.74
N SER A 220 -8.07 -0.04 11.64
CA SER A 220 -8.58 -0.51 10.35
C SER A 220 -9.01 0.62 9.44
N ALA A 221 -9.67 1.64 9.99
CA ALA A 221 -10.03 2.84 9.25
C ALA A 221 -8.79 3.64 8.80
N ALA A 222 -7.79 3.79 9.66
CA ALA A 222 -6.54 4.47 9.28
C ALA A 222 -5.85 3.77 8.10
N LEU A 223 -5.79 2.43 8.10
CA LEU A 223 -5.23 1.64 7.00
C LEU A 223 -6.02 1.84 5.69
N LEU A 224 -7.35 1.87 5.75
CA LEU A 224 -8.19 2.14 4.58
C LEU A 224 -7.94 3.53 3.99
N HIS A 225 -7.87 4.55 4.85
CA HIS A 225 -7.60 5.92 4.41
C HIS A 225 -6.17 6.08 3.87
N ARG A 226 -5.18 5.38 4.42
CA ARG A 226 -3.83 5.31 3.85
C ARG A 226 -3.84 4.78 2.41
N ASP A 227 -4.56 3.70 2.15
CA ASP A 227 -4.64 3.13 0.80
C ASP A 227 -5.29 4.10 -0.19
N ARG A 228 -6.28 4.89 0.26
CA ARG A 228 -6.87 5.97 -0.55
C ARG A 228 -5.88 7.10 -0.83
N VAL A 229 -5.10 7.51 0.19
CA VAL A 229 -4.00 8.46 -0.02
C VAL A 229 -3.03 7.95 -1.09
N ARG A 230 -2.69 6.65 -1.05
CA ARG A 230 -1.79 6.06 -2.05
C ARG A 230 -2.40 6.06 -3.44
N ARG A 231 -3.65 5.65 -3.58
CA ARG A 231 -4.37 5.66 -4.86
C ARG A 231 -4.38 7.06 -5.48
N LEU A 232 -4.81 8.06 -4.69
CA LEU A 232 -4.86 9.45 -5.15
C LEU A 232 -3.47 10.03 -5.46
N GLY A 233 -2.44 9.55 -4.80
CA GLY A 233 -1.06 9.98 -5.02
C GLY A 233 -0.34 9.29 -6.17
N LEU A 234 -0.91 8.23 -6.77
CA LEU A 234 -0.37 7.54 -7.95
C LEU A 234 -0.81 8.21 -9.25
N LEU A 235 -1.90 8.97 -9.24
CA LEU A 235 -2.44 9.66 -10.39
C LEU A 235 -1.95 11.11 -10.40
N HIS A 236 -1.98 11.76 -11.56
CA HIS A 236 -1.89 13.21 -11.64
C HIS A 236 -3.14 13.83 -11.02
N PRO A 237 -3.10 14.31 -9.78
CA PRO A 237 -4.32 14.69 -9.10
C PRO A 237 -4.92 15.95 -9.72
N THR A 238 -6.19 15.87 -10.06
CA THR A 238 -7.01 17.05 -10.34
C THR A 238 -7.17 17.89 -9.06
N ALA A 239 -7.62 19.13 -9.18
CA ALA A 239 -7.83 19.96 -7.99
C ALA A 239 -8.80 19.32 -6.97
N ALA A 240 -9.83 18.61 -7.44
CA ALA A 240 -10.77 17.89 -6.57
C ALA A 240 -10.10 16.72 -5.83
N GLU A 241 -9.22 15.99 -6.49
CA GLU A 241 -8.47 14.87 -5.89
C GLU A 241 -7.41 15.35 -4.88
N VAL A 242 -6.85 16.54 -5.08
CA VAL A 242 -5.97 17.18 -4.09
C VAL A 242 -6.73 17.49 -2.80
N ASP A 243 -7.95 18.00 -2.90
CA ASP A 243 -8.80 18.28 -1.73
C ASP A 243 -9.22 16.95 -1.04
N GLU A 244 -9.59 15.93 -1.83
CA GLU A 244 -9.89 14.60 -1.31
C GLU A 244 -8.68 13.99 -0.59
N LEU A 245 -7.48 14.08 -1.17
CA LEU A 245 -6.26 13.58 -0.56
C LEU A 245 -5.95 14.27 0.76
N SER A 246 -6.16 15.58 0.85
CA SER A 246 -6.02 16.33 2.11
C SER A 246 -6.93 15.77 3.20
N ALA A 247 -8.21 15.53 2.85
CA ALA A 247 -9.18 14.96 3.77
C ALA A 247 -8.81 13.53 4.20
N GLU A 248 -8.28 12.71 3.30
CA GLU A 248 -7.84 11.34 3.61
C GLU A 248 -6.65 11.34 4.57
N VAL A 249 -5.67 12.25 4.43
CA VAL A 249 -4.56 12.42 5.37
C VAL A 249 -5.08 12.83 6.75
N ASP A 250 -6.01 13.76 6.81
CA ASP A 250 -6.64 14.22 8.05
C ASP A 250 -7.34 13.06 8.77
N MET A 251 -8.03 12.21 8.02
CA MET A 251 -8.70 11.03 8.56
C MET A 251 -7.72 10.01 9.13
N VAL A 252 -6.57 9.78 8.48
CA VAL A 252 -5.52 8.92 9.03
C VAL A 252 -5.09 9.42 10.42
N LEU A 253 -4.73 10.70 10.53
CA LEU A 253 -4.27 11.29 11.80
C LEU A 253 -5.35 11.27 12.90
N LEU A 254 -6.61 11.54 12.52
CA LEU A 254 -7.75 11.46 13.43
C LEU A 254 -7.93 10.04 14.00
N PHE A 255 -7.87 9.04 13.13
CA PHE A 255 -8.07 7.65 13.53
C PHE A 255 -6.91 7.11 14.36
N LEU A 256 -5.66 7.43 14.04
CA LEU A 256 -4.50 7.04 14.85
C LEU A 256 -4.54 7.66 16.24
N THR A 257 -4.84 8.97 16.34
CA THR A 257 -5.00 9.64 17.64
C THR A 257 -6.13 8.99 18.44
N SER A 258 -7.26 8.71 17.81
CA SER A 258 -8.41 8.07 18.47
C SER A 258 -8.11 6.64 18.91
N ALA A 259 -7.25 5.90 18.20
CA ALA A 259 -6.79 4.57 18.61
C ALA A 259 -5.92 4.66 19.86
N PHE A 260 -4.97 5.60 19.92
CA PHE A 260 -4.18 5.86 21.12
C PHE A 260 -5.04 6.24 22.33
N ASP A 261 -6.04 7.10 22.13
CA ASP A 261 -6.95 7.50 23.21
C ASP A 261 -7.78 6.31 23.74
N ALA A 262 -8.24 5.44 22.86
CA ALA A 262 -9.00 4.24 23.25
C ALA A 262 -8.14 3.29 24.09
N VAL A 263 -6.92 2.98 23.63
CA VAL A 263 -5.98 2.12 24.36
C VAL A 263 -5.57 2.75 25.68
N ALA A 264 -5.28 4.05 25.72
CA ALA A 264 -4.91 4.72 26.96
C ALA A 264 -6.01 4.62 28.02
N ARG A 265 -7.28 4.81 27.62
CA ARG A 265 -8.43 4.65 28.54
C ARG A 265 -8.62 3.21 28.98
N MET A 266 -8.46 2.25 28.10
CA MET A 266 -8.53 0.83 28.43
C MET A 266 -7.48 0.48 29.49
N ILE A 267 -6.24 0.91 29.31
CA ILE A 267 -5.13 0.68 30.25
C ILE A 267 -5.43 1.34 31.60
N ASP A 268 -5.86 2.62 31.60
CA ASP A 268 -6.16 3.36 32.83
C ASP A 268 -7.21 2.65 33.71
N ARG A 269 -8.25 2.12 33.04
CA ARG A 269 -9.29 1.32 33.72
C ARG A 269 -8.76 0.01 34.24
N ARG A 270 -8.07 -0.74 33.39
CA ARG A 270 -7.56 -2.06 33.73
C ARG A 270 -6.60 -2.02 34.91
N LEU A 271 -5.78 -0.98 34.99
CA LEU A 271 -4.85 -0.75 36.09
C LEU A 271 -5.51 -0.07 37.32
N GLY A 272 -6.79 0.28 37.25
CA GLY A 272 -7.52 0.93 38.33
C GLY A 272 -6.96 2.30 38.72
N LEU A 273 -6.38 3.06 37.79
CA LEU A 273 -5.69 4.32 38.11
C LEU A 273 -6.64 5.46 38.43
N MET A 274 -7.89 5.41 37.94
CA MET A 274 -8.92 6.43 38.13
C MET A 274 -8.47 7.85 37.75
N THR A 275 -7.61 7.94 36.72
CA THR A 275 -7.07 9.22 36.26
C THR A 275 -8.18 10.09 35.66
N PRO A 276 -8.26 11.39 35.96
CA PRO A 276 -9.21 12.27 35.29
C PRO A 276 -9.09 12.23 33.79
N ARG A 277 -10.22 12.11 33.04
CA ARG A 277 -10.27 11.87 31.61
C ARG A 277 -9.34 12.77 30.79
N MET A 278 -9.22 14.05 31.15
CA MET A 278 -8.36 15.01 30.43
C MET A 278 -6.86 14.80 30.68
N LYS A 279 -6.48 13.95 31.61
CA LYS A 279 -5.10 13.62 31.95
C LYS A 279 -4.68 12.26 31.43
N ILE A 280 -5.60 11.46 30.90
CA ILE A 280 -5.32 10.16 30.27
C ILE A 280 -4.82 10.40 28.86
N GLY A 281 -3.77 9.70 28.43
CA GLY A 281 -3.31 9.65 27.04
C GLY A 281 -1.81 9.55 26.89
N PHE A 282 -1.39 8.93 25.83
CA PHE A 282 0.04 8.73 25.51
C PHE A 282 0.81 10.05 25.33
N GLN A 283 0.15 11.14 24.96
CA GLN A 283 0.74 12.48 24.87
C GLN A 283 1.01 13.13 26.25
N LYS A 284 0.49 12.56 27.33
CA LYS A 284 0.64 13.09 28.70
C LYS A 284 1.82 12.43 29.41
N ALA A 285 2.90 13.18 29.60
CA ALA A 285 4.13 12.66 30.20
C ALA A 285 3.89 12.06 31.61
N ASP A 286 3.11 12.74 32.47
CA ASP A 286 2.80 12.26 33.82
C ASP A 286 2.06 10.92 33.79
N TRP A 287 1.13 10.76 32.85
CA TRP A 287 0.40 9.50 32.66
C TRP A 287 1.33 8.40 32.16
N ARG A 288 2.18 8.68 31.17
CA ARG A 288 3.19 7.71 30.69
C ARG A 288 4.11 7.25 31.82
N ASN A 289 4.59 8.18 32.67
CA ASN A 289 5.43 7.85 33.81
C ASN A 289 4.71 6.94 34.82
N THR A 290 3.42 7.20 35.08
CA THR A 290 2.60 6.34 35.95
C THR A 290 2.47 4.94 35.35
N ILE A 291 2.18 4.82 34.04
CA ILE A 291 2.08 3.53 33.35
C ILE A 291 3.43 2.80 33.36
N ASN A 292 4.53 3.50 33.04
CA ASN A 292 5.87 2.91 33.09
C ASN A 292 6.17 2.29 34.45
N THR A 293 5.90 3.04 35.54
CA THR A 293 6.13 2.54 36.93
C THR A 293 5.29 1.31 37.25
N ARG A 294 4.08 1.21 36.72
CA ARG A 294 3.15 0.09 37.01
C ARG A 294 3.37 -1.12 36.14
N THR A 295 3.76 -0.93 34.89
CA THR A 295 3.79 -2.02 33.88
C THR A 295 5.19 -2.29 33.29
N GLY A 296 6.15 -1.42 33.56
CA GLY A 296 7.47 -1.50 32.95
C GLY A 296 7.51 -1.12 31.45
N ILE A 297 6.44 -0.50 30.93
CA ILE A 297 6.41 -0.03 29.53
C ILE A 297 7.40 1.12 29.38
N GLU A 298 8.44 0.91 28.59
CA GLU A 298 9.42 1.95 28.25
C GLU A 298 8.98 2.76 27.03
N PHE A 299 8.87 4.08 27.22
CA PHE A 299 8.63 5.03 26.15
C PHE A 299 9.98 5.63 25.68
N ASP A 300 10.69 4.89 24.85
CA ASP A 300 11.95 5.36 24.25
C ASP A 300 11.75 6.55 23.29
N ALA A 301 12.84 7.05 22.73
CA ALA A 301 12.79 8.22 21.85
C ALA A 301 11.94 7.96 20.59
N ILE A 302 12.01 6.77 19.99
CA ILE A 302 11.23 6.42 18.79
C ILE A 302 9.74 6.39 19.15
N THR A 303 9.36 5.67 20.20
CA THR A 303 7.99 5.59 20.70
C THR A 303 7.43 6.99 21.00
N THR A 304 8.23 7.83 21.65
CA THR A 304 7.84 9.21 21.99
C THR A 304 7.65 10.04 20.70
N ASN A 305 8.56 9.94 19.74
CA ASN A 305 8.45 10.67 18.47
C ASN A 305 7.20 10.25 17.68
N VAL A 306 6.86 8.96 17.62
CA VAL A 306 5.61 8.51 16.96
C VAL A 306 4.39 9.14 17.63
N ILE A 307 4.30 9.08 18.95
CA ILE A 307 3.17 9.64 19.71
C ILE A 307 3.07 11.15 19.49
N GLU A 308 4.18 11.87 19.56
CA GLU A 308 4.22 13.33 19.39
C GLU A 308 3.92 13.73 17.94
N ALA A 309 4.41 12.99 16.95
CA ALA A 309 4.10 13.24 15.55
C ALA A 309 2.60 13.05 15.28
N VAL A 310 2.02 11.91 15.64
CA VAL A 310 0.59 11.60 15.40
C VAL A 310 -0.30 12.63 16.10
N THR A 311 -0.10 12.85 17.39
CA THR A 311 -1.00 13.71 18.18
C THR A 311 -0.77 15.19 17.89
N GLY A 312 0.46 15.59 17.62
CA GLY A 312 0.83 16.95 17.29
C GLY A 312 0.34 17.37 15.91
N LEU A 313 0.57 16.57 14.87
CA LEU A 313 0.08 16.85 13.51
C LEU A 313 -1.45 16.94 13.50
N ARG A 314 -2.14 16.02 14.19
CA ARG A 314 -3.60 16.08 14.31
C ARG A 314 -4.08 17.41 14.94
N ASN A 315 -3.40 17.91 15.94
CA ASN A 315 -3.78 19.17 16.59
C ASN A 315 -3.59 20.38 15.65
N VAL A 316 -2.59 20.30 14.82
CA VAL A 316 -2.33 21.33 13.82
C VAL A 316 -3.42 21.39 12.76
N ILE A 317 -3.89 20.26 12.26
CA ILE A 317 -4.98 20.18 11.28
C ILE A 317 -6.22 20.93 11.79
N HIS A 318 -6.51 20.83 13.09
CA HIS A 318 -7.64 21.56 13.67
C HIS A 318 -7.45 23.09 13.76
N SER A 319 -6.22 23.57 13.68
CA SER A 319 -5.94 25.00 13.86
C SER A 319 -5.69 25.75 12.56
N THR A 320 -5.01 25.12 11.59
CA THR A 320 -4.57 25.79 10.35
C THR A 320 -4.85 24.98 9.09
N GLY A 321 -5.21 23.69 9.23
CA GLY A 321 -5.37 22.77 8.09
C GLY A 321 -4.02 22.31 7.51
N ALA A 322 -3.98 21.07 7.05
CA ALA A 322 -2.96 20.62 6.12
C ALA A 322 -3.54 20.69 4.72
N ARG A 323 -2.76 21.10 3.75
CA ARG A 323 -3.18 21.19 2.37
C ARG A 323 -2.30 20.29 1.52
N ALA A 324 -2.90 19.42 0.75
CA ALA A 324 -2.16 18.66 -0.24
C ALA A 324 -1.77 19.58 -1.42
N VAL A 325 -0.57 19.42 -1.91
CA VAL A 325 -0.05 20.15 -3.06
C VAL A 325 0.74 19.22 -3.95
N PRO A 326 0.56 19.25 -5.27
CA PRO A 326 1.41 18.55 -6.20
C PRO A 326 2.77 19.25 -6.26
N VAL A 327 3.83 18.46 -6.18
CA VAL A 327 5.21 18.95 -6.26
C VAL A 327 5.96 18.14 -7.30
N ASN A 328 6.53 18.83 -8.28
CA ASN A 328 7.40 18.18 -9.27
C ASN A 328 8.76 17.90 -8.62
N GLU A 329 9.13 16.65 -8.53
CA GLU A 329 10.43 16.18 -8.04
C GLU A 329 11.27 15.67 -9.20
N GLY A 330 12.54 16.11 -9.26
CA GLY A 330 13.48 15.75 -10.31
C GLY A 330 13.65 16.81 -11.39
N ASP A 331 14.62 16.57 -12.28
CA ASP A 331 14.96 17.47 -13.38
C ASP A 331 14.59 16.86 -14.74
N GLY A 332 13.97 17.64 -15.59
CA GLY A 332 13.67 17.26 -16.96
C GLY A 332 12.70 16.06 -17.07
N PHE A 333 13.10 15.04 -17.78
CA PHE A 333 12.28 13.83 -18.03
C PHE A 333 12.08 12.90 -16.82
N ASN A 334 12.85 13.11 -15.75
CA ASN A 334 12.70 12.39 -14.48
C ASN A 334 11.87 13.18 -13.47
N ALA A 335 11.25 14.28 -13.89
CA ALA A 335 10.35 15.04 -13.04
C ALA A 335 9.10 14.22 -12.77
N ARG A 336 8.90 13.84 -11.52
CA ARG A 336 7.67 13.22 -11.04
C ARG A 336 6.84 14.21 -10.27
N THR A 337 5.56 14.22 -10.54
CA THR A 337 4.62 14.94 -9.68
C THR A 337 4.27 14.04 -8.48
N ARG A 338 4.69 14.45 -7.30
CA ARG A 338 4.31 13.77 -6.06
C ARG A 338 3.45 14.67 -5.20
N THR A 339 2.44 14.10 -4.60
CA THR A 339 1.60 14.85 -3.69
C THR A 339 2.23 14.95 -2.31
N HIS A 340 2.44 16.18 -1.86
CA HIS A 340 2.95 16.53 -0.55
C HIS A 340 1.86 17.16 0.30
N VAL A 341 2.01 17.04 1.59
CA VAL A 341 1.26 17.84 2.55
C VAL A 341 2.04 19.10 2.85
N LEU A 342 1.45 20.24 2.54
CA LEU A 342 2.00 21.57 2.86
C LEU A 342 1.51 21.98 4.24
N TYR A 343 2.44 22.27 5.11
CA TYR A 343 2.19 22.88 6.42
C TYR A 343 2.62 24.33 6.36
N GLU A 344 1.64 25.21 6.07
CA GLU A 344 1.86 26.66 5.98
C GLU A 344 2.19 27.27 7.35
N HIS A 345 3.13 28.21 7.38
CA HIS A 345 3.53 28.94 8.58
C HIS A 345 3.92 28.07 9.79
N ALA A 346 4.47 26.89 9.50
CA ALA A 346 4.78 25.89 10.52
C ALA A 346 5.68 26.41 11.65
N GLN A 347 6.46 27.46 11.42
CA GLN A 347 7.39 28.03 12.42
C GLN A 347 6.83 29.22 13.20
N GLU A 348 5.80 29.89 12.70
CA GLU A 348 5.26 31.09 13.38
C GLU A 348 4.48 30.79 14.65
N SER A 349 3.85 29.62 14.71
CA SER A 349 2.91 29.26 15.79
C SER A 349 3.54 28.41 16.88
N GLY A 350 4.80 28.37 17.14
CA GLY A 350 5.43 27.62 18.25
C GLY A 350 4.91 26.19 18.55
N ASN A 351 3.69 25.90 18.11
CA ASN A 351 3.00 24.62 18.26
C ASN A 351 3.45 23.55 17.25
N TRP A 352 4.10 23.98 16.16
CA TRP A 352 4.54 23.11 15.08
C TRP A 352 5.91 22.48 15.27
N THR A 353 6.77 23.13 16.07
CA THR A 353 8.15 22.71 16.21
C THR A 353 8.25 21.27 16.69
N ARG A 354 7.50 20.91 17.71
CA ARG A 354 7.53 19.55 18.27
C ARG A 354 7.06 18.44 17.32
N PRO A 355 5.87 18.54 16.67
CA PRO A 355 5.44 17.51 15.75
C PRO A 355 6.37 17.32 14.56
N LEU A 356 6.89 18.43 14.01
CA LEU A 356 7.81 18.36 12.88
C LEU A 356 9.20 17.86 13.28
N ASP A 357 9.70 18.21 14.47
CA ASP A 357 10.92 17.64 15.02
C ASP A 357 10.76 16.15 15.32
N ALA A 358 9.60 15.72 15.77
CA ALA A 358 9.29 14.31 15.99
C ALA A 358 9.29 13.54 14.67
N VAL A 359 8.63 14.06 13.63
CA VAL A 359 8.69 13.49 12.27
C VAL A 359 10.13 13.44 11.75
N ALA A 360 10.88 14.53 11.87
CA ALA A 360 12.29 14.58 11.47
C ALA A 360 13.15 13.59 12.27
N GLY A 361 12.84 13.38 13.53
CA GLY A 361 13.50 12.38 14.40
C GLY A 361 13.24 10.95 13.94
N LEU A 362 12.02 10.64 13.51
CA LEU A 362 11.68 9.35 12.92
C LEU A 362 12.46 9.09 11.62
N PHE A 363 12.62 10.10 10.77
CA PHE A 363 13.41 9.99 9.56
C PHE A 363 14.91 9.78 9.82
N LYS A 364 15.47 10.46 10.81
CA LYS A 364 16.89 10.32 11.17
C LYS A 364 17.23 8.99 11.81
N SER A 365 16.29 8.36 12.48
CA SER A 365 16.52 7.09 13.18
C SER A 365 16.64 5.86 12.27
N GLY A 366 16.56 6.05 10.94
CA GLY A 366 16.57 4.95 9.98
C GLY A 366 15.29 4.09 10.02
N PHE A 367 14.27 4.53 10.76
CA PHE A 367 12.96 3.90 10.79
C PHE A 367 12.30 3.86 9.41
N PHE A 368 12.83 4.66 8.48
CA PHE A 368 12.44 4.74 7.07
C PHE A 368 13.59 4.36 6.17
N ALA A 369 13.42 3.30 5.41
CA ALA A 369 14.43 2.77 4.49
C ALA A 369 14.68 3.65 3.25
N ARG A 370 13.92 4.72 3.02
CA ARG A 370 14.09 5.63 1.88
C ARG A 370 14.05 7.08 2.33
N SER A 371 14.99 7.85 1.80
CA SER A 371 15.16 9.28 2.06
C SER A 371 13.91 10.07 1.71
N LEU A 372 13.13 10.43 2.70
CA LEU A 372 12.06 11.39 2.57
C LEU A 372 12.65 12.79 2.69
N LEU A 373 12.61 13.52 1.61
CA LEU A 373 13.01 14.90 1.58
C LEU A 373 11.94 15.76 2.25
N LEU A 374 12.17 16.08 3.52
CA LEU A 374 11.55 17.26 4.10
C LEU A 374 12.12 18.47 3.37
N ARG A 375 11.36 19.01 2.43
CA ARG A 375 11.75 20.27 1.78
C ARG A 375 11.27 21.42 2.64
N ARG A 376 12.21 22.16 3.22
CA ARG A 376 11.91 23.49 3.75
C ARG A 376 11.85 24.44 2.57
N LEU A 377 10.67 24.98 2.29
CA LEU A 377 10.53 26.04 1.28
C LEU A 377 11.11 27.34 1.84
N HIS A 378 12.06 27.91 1.12
CA HIS A 378 12.71 29.18 1.42
C HIS A 378 11.85 30.36 0.94
N PRO A 379 11.80 31.47 1.62
CA PRO A 379 12.07 31.84 3.02
C PRO A 379 10.81 31.77 3.89
N SER A 380 9.70 31.31 3.31
CA SER A 380 8.48 31.02 4.06
C SER A 380 8.76 29.83 4.97
N GLN A 381 8.29 29.86 6.14
CA GLN A 381 8.48 28.84 7.15
C GLN A 381 7.61 27.59 6.87
N ASP A 382 7.29 27.35 5.62
CA ASP A 382 6.47 26.25 5.15
C ASP A 382 7.27 24.95 5.07
N VAL A 383 6.62 23.84 5.38
CA VAL A 383 7.21 22.51 5.33
C VAL A 383 6.39 21.61 4.43
N LEU A 384 7.03 20.96 3.47
CA LEU A 384 6.45 19.96 2.61
C LEU A 384 6.84 18.56 3.07
N ILE A 385 5.86 17.67 3.22
CA ILE A 385 6.07 16.27 3.58
C ILE A 385 5.32 15.40 2.57
N PRO A 386 5.96 14.41 1.93
CA PRO A 386 5.27 13.49 1.04
C PRO A 386 4.09 12.81 1.75
N ALA A 387 2.89 12.92 1.19
CA ALA A 387 1.64 12.55 1.87
C ALA A 387 1.57 11.06 2.21
N PHE A 388 1.79 10.20 1.21
CA PHE A 388 1.70 8.76 1.42
C PHE A 388 2.78 8.21 2.36
N PRO A 389 4.07 8.50 2.16
CA PRO A 389 5.09 8.12 3.10
C PRO A 389 4.86 8.61 4.54
N LEU A 390 4.32 9.80 4.72
CA LEU A 390 3.93 10.30 6.03
C LEU A 390 2.87 9.38 6.66
N CYS A 391 1.79 9.09 5.95
CA CYS A 391 0.71 8.25 6.46
C CYS A 391 1.19 6.84 6.79
N ASP A 392 1.94 6.22 5.87
CA ASP A 392 2.45 4.85 6.07
C ASP A 392 3.37 4.76 7.28
N THR A 393 4.22 5.74 7.42
CA THR A 393 5.11 5.90 8.56
C THR A 393 4.38 5.98 9.88
N LEU A 394 3.45 6.91 9.99
CA LEU A 394 2.74 7.14 11.24
C LEU A 394 1.88 5.93 11.62
N ILE A 395 1.33 5.22 10.63
CA ILE A 395 0.60 3.98 10.86
C ILE A 395 1.56 2.89 11.36
N SER A 396 2.64 2.61 10.62
CA SER A 396 3.62 1.59 10.99
C SER A 396 4.20 1.86 12.39
N GLY A 397 4.57 3.12 12.66
CA GLY A 397 5.03 3.53 13.98
C GLY A 397 3.96 3.32 15.06
N THR A 398 2.70 3.66 14.80
CA THR A 398 1.60 3.46 15.74
C THR A 398 1.40 1.97 16.05
N LEU A 399 1.41 1.10 15.02
CA LEU A 399 1.27 -0.34 15.22
C LEU A 399 2.40 -0.91 16.07
N GLN A 400 3.65 -0.49 15.83
CA GLN A 400 4.80 -0.90 16.65
C GLN A 400 4.72 -0.40 18.09
N VAL A 401 4.31 0.85 18.30
CA VAL A 401 4.08 1.39 19.64
C VAL A 401 3.03 0.57 20.39
N LEU A 402 1.92 0.24 19.73
CA LEU A 402 0.85 -0.56 20.33
C LEU A 402 1.29 -1.99 20.61
N ASP A 403 2.04 -2.62 19.71
CA ASP A 403 2.58 -3.97 19.95
C ASP A 403 3.52 -4.00 21.16
N LYS A 404 4.42 -3.02 21.26
CA LYS A 404 5.30 -2.85 22.43
C LYS A 404 4.51 -2.66 23.72
N VAL A 405 3.46 -1.83 23.69
CA VAL A 405 2.58 -1.59 24.82
C VAL A 405 1.85 -2.87 25.23
N PHE A 406 1.22 -3.56 24.28
CA PHE A 406 0.47 -4.78 24.52
C PHE A 406 1.35 -5.92 25.03
N SER A 407 2.52 -6.11 24.41
CA SER A 407 3.51 -7.11 24.86
C SER A 407 3.99 -6.86 26.29
N SER A 408 4.06 -5.59 26.70
CA SER A 408 4.45 -5.26 28.09
C SER A 408 3.28 -5.47 29.06
N LEU A 409 2.05 -5.14 28.66
CA LEU A 409 0.85 -5.38 29.48
C LEU A 409 0.63 -6.87 29.77
N LEU A 410 0.85 -7.74 28.79
CA LEU A 410 0.71 -9.20 28.95
C LEU A 410 1.70 -9.81 29.96
N LYS A 411 2.73 -9.06 30.36
CA LYS A 411 3.66 -9.47 31.42
C LYS A 411 3.17 -9.10 32.81
N THR A 412 2.10 -8.35 32.92
CA THR A 412 1.54 -7.88 34.20
C THR A 412 0.42 -8.80 34.70
N ALA A 413 0.17 -8.81 35.99
CA ALA A 413 -0.88 -9.61 36.58
C ALA A 413 -2.30 -9.14 36.21
N GLU A 414 -2.43 -7.89 35.79
CA GLU A 414 -3.68 -7.28 35.37
C GLU A 414 -4.15 -7.78 33.99
N PHE A 415 -3.25 -8.35 33.19
CA PHE A 415 -3.56 -8.96 31.88
C PHE A 415 -3.22 -10.45 31.91
N PRO A 416 -3.95 -11.27 32.68
CA PRO A 416 -3.71 -12.71 32.74
C PRO A 416 -3.95 -13.32 31.35
N ALA A 417 -3.21 -14.39 31.05
CA ALA A 417 -3.37 -15.10 29.80
C ALA A 417 -4.82 -15.57 29.65
N GLY A 418 -5.49 -15.12 28.60
CA GLY A 418 -6.75 -15.66 28.14
C GLY A 418 -6.51 -16.96 27.37
N LEU A 419 -7.56 -17.75 27.20
CA LEU A 419 -7.52 -18.90 26.30
C LEU A 419 -7.40 -18.36 24.88
N VAL A 420 -6.20 -18.31 24.33
CA VAL A 420 -6.02 -18.10 22.91
C VAL A 420 -6.55 -19.35 22.23
N ILE A 421 -7.81 -19.32 21.84
CA ILE A 421 -8.31 -20.36 20.96
C ILE A 421 -7.51 -20.21 19.67
N GLU A 422 -6.68 -21.20 19.38
CA GLU A 422 -5.96 -21.29 18.11
C GLU A 422 -6.92 -21.53 16.92
N GLU A 423 -8.13 -20.96 16.96
CA GLU A 423 -9.04 -20.90 15.82
C GLU A 423 -8.35 -20.37 14.56
N ARG A 424 -7.29 -19.57 14.75
CA ARG A 424 -6.46 -19.07 13.66
C ARG A 424 -5.79 -20.17 12.86
N GLN A 425 -5.37 -21.27 13.48
CA GLN A 425 -4.74 -22.39 12.75
C GLN A 425 -5.79 -23.22 11.99
N LEU A 426 -7.03 -23.26 12.46
CA LEU A 426 -8.11 -24.02 11.81
C LEU A 426 -8.76 -23.25 10.65
N PHE A 427 -8.86 -21.91 10.74
CA PHE A 427 -9.58 -21.08 9.76
C PHE A 427 -8.68 -20.21 8.90
N TYR A 428 -7.36 -20.21 9.13
CA TYR A 428 -6.41 -19.39 8.43
C TYR A 428 -5.30 -20.23 7.79
N PRO A 429 -5.57 -20.90 6.66
CA PRO A 429 -4.54 -21.66 5.96
C PRO A 429 -3.31 -20.79 5.67
N HIS A 430 -2.12 -21.36 5.66
CA HIS A 430 -0.86 -20.65 5.33
C HIS A 430 -0.95 -19.85 4.02
N VAL A 431 -1.75 -20.33 3.06
CA VAL A 431 -2.04 -19.63 1.80
C VAL A 431 -2.68 -18.27 2.04
N LEU A 432 -3.66 -18.17 2.96
CA LEU A 432 -4.31 -16.89 3.26
C LEU A 432 -3.39 -15.91 3.99
N ARG A 433 -2.47 -16.39 4.80
CA ARG A 433 -1.44 -15.54 5.42
C ARG A 433 -0.49 -14.99 4.36
N ALA A 434 -0.03 -15.83 3.44
CA ALA A 434 0.82 -15.38 2.33
C ALA A 434 0.09 -14.35 1.45
N GLN A 435 -1.19 -14.58 1.14
CA GLN A 435 -2.03 -13.61 0.42
C GLN A 435 -2.18 -12.31 1.20
N THR A 436 -2.47 -12.38 2.51
CA THR A 436 -2.60 -11.19 3.35
C THR A 436 -1.32 -10.39 3.35
N ARG A 437 -0.16 -11.03 3.57
CA ARG A 437 1.14 -10.37 3.54
C ARG A 437 1.44 -9.73 2.19
N ALA A 438 1.19 -10.44 1.09
CA ALA A 438 1.36 -9.90 -0.25
C ALA A 438 0.41 -8.72 -0.53
N PHE A 439 -0.84 -8.80 -0.06
CA PHE A 439 -1.85 -7.76 -0.29
C PHE A 439 -1.61 -6.48 0.52
N ILE A 440 -0.97 -6.58 1.68
CA ILE A 440 -0.62 -5.41 2.50
C ILE A 440 0.76 -4.84 2.16
N ALA A 441 1.58 -5.59 1.43
CA ALA A 441 2.85 -5.07 0.94
C ALA A 441 2.59 -3.84 0.07
N LEU A 442 3.43 -2.83 0.23
CA LEU A 442 3.34 -1.62 -0.56
C LEU A 442 4.42 -1.66 -1.64
N PRO A 443 4.12 -1.21 -2.86
CA PRO A 443 5.11 -1.13 -3.91
C PRO A 443 6.34 -0.36 -3.42
N GLY A 444 7.50 -1.00 -3.51
CA GLY A 444 8.76 -0.44 -3.03
C GLY A 444 8.98 -0.46 -1.52
N PHE A 445 8.07 -1.01 -0.74
CA PHE A 445 8.29 -1.40 0.65
C PHE A 445 8.49 -2.91 0.69
N VAL A 446 9.74 -3.33 0.59
CA VAL A 446 10.11 -4.72 0.91
C VAL A 446 10.30 -4.74 2.43
N PRO A 447 9.42 -5.40 3.20
CA PRO A 447 9.75 -5.67 4.59
C PRO A 447 11.07 -6.44 4.60
N PRO A 448 11.95 -6.23 5.59
CA PRO A 448 13.16 -7.03 5.70
C PRO A 448 12.75 -8.50 5.71
N MET A 449 13.10 -9.21 4.66
CA MET A 449 12.86 -10.65 4.56
C MET A 449 13.96 -11.35 5.38
N ASP A 450 13.81 -11.39 6.68
CA ASP A 450 14.64 -12.20 7.58
C ASP A 450 14.13 -13.64 7.71
N GLU A 451 13.24 -14.09 6.84
CA GLU A 451 12.84 -15.49 6.78
C GLU A 451 13.30 -16.16 5.48
N PRO A 452 14.05 -17.27 5.57
CA PRO A 452 14.47 -18.02 4.42
C PRO A 452 13.26 -18.70 3.77
N GLY A 453 12.94 -18.30 2.56
CA GLY A 453 12.32 -19.18 1.60
C GLY A 453 10.82 -19.34 1.68
N ILE A 454 10.07 -18.44 1.02
CA ILE A 454 8.89 -18.90 0.29
C ILE A 454 9.39 -19.36 -1.10
N ALA A 455 10.27 -20.35 -1.09
CA ALA A 455 10.56 -21.17 -2.25
C ALA A 455 9.88 -22.52 -1.99
N GLY A 456 8.85 -22.80 -2.80
CA GLY A 456 8.34 -24.16 -2.94
C GLY A 456 7.31 -24.57 -1.87
N CYS A 457 6.02 -24.41 -2.17
CA CYS A 457 5.02 -25.35 -1.68
C CYS A 457 5.35 -26.74 -2.27
N GLU A 458 6.25 -27.45 -1.63
CA GLU A 458 6.34 -28.91 -1.85
C GLU A 458 5.04 -29.54 -1.35
N ARG A 459 4.30 -30.15 -2.26
CA ARG A 459 3.16 -31.01 -1.92
C ARG A 459 3.65 -32.11 -0.98
N PRO A 460 2.97 -32.41 0.13
CA PRO A 460 3.20 -33.65 0.83
C PRO A 460 2.86 -34.79 -0.14
N ALA A 461 3.83 -35.67 -0.36
CA ALA A 461 3.64 -36.89 -1.12
C ALA A 461 2.51 -37.71 -0.46
N SER A 462 1.57 -38.12 -1.30
CA SER A 462 0.42 -38.97 -0.99
C SER A 462 0.79 -40.30 -0.38
#